data_0ad9ed75897cb400568b60c19880d1c5
#
_entry.id   0ad9ed75897cb400568b60c19880d1c5
#
_cell.length_a   1.000
_cell.length_b   1.000
_cell.length_c   1.000
_cell.angle_alpha   90.00
_cell.angle_beta   90.00
_cell.angle_gamma   90.00
#
_symmetry.space_group_name_H-M   'P 1'
#
loop_
_entity.id
_entity.type
_entity.pdbx_description
1 polymer ?
#
loop_
_entity_poly.entity_id
_entity_poly.type
_entity_poly.pdbx_seq_one_letter_code
_entity_poly.pdbx_strand_id
1 'polypeptide(L)'
;MLLRPCETIAEMVIRMSIKSYSELITLPTFEERYQYLQLKGAVGKETFGFDRYMNQVFYRSQRWKSIRDFVIVRDNGCDLGADGYTIHGRILIHHMNPITSKDLETESDFLLNPEYLITTTHRTHNAIHYGDESLLLTAPAERSMYDTCPWKRN
;
A
#
# COMPACT_ATOMS: atom_id res chain seq x y z
N MET A 1 5.16 12.78 40.49
CA MET A 1 5.71 12.43 39.14
C MET A 1 5.64 10.92 39.03
N LEU A 2 4.58 10.40 38.42
CA LEU A 2 4.34 8.97 38.31
C LEU A 2 5.11 8.46 37.08
N LEU A 3 6.08 7.61 37.31
CA LEU A 3 6.79 6.87 36.26
C LEU A 3 5.80 5.99 35.51
N ARG A 4 5.69 6.16 34.21
CA ARG A 4 4.94 5.26 33.36
C ARG A 4 5.60 3.87 33.39
N PRO A 5 4.84 2.77 33.53
CA PRO A 5 5.41 1.44 33.47
C PRO A 5 6.12 1.23 32.12
N CYS A 6 7.24 0.56 32.16
CA CYS A 6 8.02 0.16 30.98
C CYS A 6 7.12 -0.68 30.06
N GLU A 7 6.75 -0.15 28.91
CA GLU A 7 6.00 -0.90 27.91
C GLU A 7 6.85 -2.10 27.50
N THR A 8 6.28 -3.28 27.57
CA THR A 8 6.94 -4.51 27.11
C THR A 8 7.05 -4.50 25.59
N ILE A 9 8.07 -5.19 25.05
CA ILE A 9 8.26 -5.35 23.60
C ILE A 9 6.99 -5.91 22.94
N ALA A 10 6.23 -6.76 23.65
CA ALA A 10 4.95 -7.29 23.20
C ALA A 10 3.89 -6.19 23.05
N GLU A 11 3.81 -5.21 23.95
CA GLU A 11 2.89 -4.07 23.84
C GLU A 11 3.32 -3.08 22.76
N MET A 12 4.62 -2.98 22.50
CA MET A 12 5.17 -2.19 21.40
C MET A 12 4.86 -2.81 20.03
N VAL A 13 4.81 -4.14 19.94
CA VAL A 13 4.40 -4.90 18.74
C VAL A 13 2.89 -4.83 18.52
N ILE A 14 2.09 -4.82 19.59
CA ILE A 14 0.62 -4.67 19.54
C ILE A 14 0.22 -3.24 19.11
N ARG A 15 1.09 -2.26 19.27
CA ARG A 15 0.92 -0.88 18.80
C ARG A 15 1.23 -0.64 17.32
N MET A 16 1.46 -1.66 16.52
CA MET A 16 1.24 -1.57 15.09
C MET A 16 -0.27 -1.47 14.88
N SER A 17 -0.80 -0.25 14.94
CA SER A 17 -2.22 0.00 14.69
C SER A 17 -2.61 -0.65 13.38
N ILE A 18 -3.66 -1.46 13.41
CA ILE A 18 -4.26 -2.01 12.19
C ILE A 18 -4.61 -0.83 11.30
N LYS A 19 -4.07 -0.83 10.09
CA LYS A 19 -4.27 0.24 9.12
C LYS A 19 -5.57 0.01 8.37
N SER A 20 -6.36 1.07 8.20
CA SER A 20 -7.68 0.99 7.58
C SER A 20 -7.90 2.09 6.54
N TYR A 21 -8.79 1.82 5.59
CA TYR A 21 -9.23 2.79 4.59
C TYR A 21 -9.89 4.02 5.25
N SER A 22 -10.75 3.78 6.24
CA SER A 22 -11.46 4.85 6.94
C SER A 22 -10.53 5.82 7.64
N GLU A 23 -9.41 5.34 8.19
CA GLU A 23 -8.37 6.22 8.76
C GLU A 23 -7.56 6.91 7.67
N LEU A 24 -7.14 6.18 6.64
CA LEU A 24 -6.30 6.70 5.56
C LEU A 24 -6.94 7.91 4.87
N ILE A 25 -8.24 7.85 4.57
CA ILE A 25 -8.94 8.92 3.86
C ILE A 25 -9.09 10.20 4.69
N THR A 26 -8.92 10.14 6.01
CA THR A 26 -8.93 11.33 6.87
C THR A 26 -7.62 12.11 6.80
N LEU A 27 -6.56 11.51 6.29
CA LEU A 27 -5.24 12.13 6.18
C LEU A 27 -5.21 13.05 4.97
N PRO A 28 -5.02 14.37 5.16
CA PRO A 28 -5.18 15.35 4.08
C PRO A 28 -4.00 15.41 3.11
N THR A 29 -2.79 15.04 3.58
CA THR A 29 -1.58 15.16 2.75
C THR A 29 -1.03 13.79 2.35
N PHE A 30 -0.31 13.80 1.22
CA PHE A 30 0.39 12.61 0.74
C PHE A 30 1.46 12.13 1.73
N GLU A 31 2.20 13.05 2.33
CA GLU A 31 3.24 12.75 3.31
C GLU A 31 2.66 12.01 4.51
N GLU A 32 1.52 12.45 5.04
CA GLU A 32 0.83 11.80 6.15
C GLU A 32 0.34 10.40 5.76
N ARG A 33 -0.22 10.24 4.56
CA ARG A 33 -0.64 8.94 4.03
C ARG A 33 0.53 7.99 3.86
N TYR A 34 1.62 8.46 3.30
CA TYR A 34 2.82 7.66 3.14
C TYR A 34 3.40 7.23 4.48
N GLN A 35 3.52 8.14 5.44
CA GLN A 35 3.97 7.83 6.81
C GLN A 35 3.07 6.80 7.49
N TYR A 36 1.76 6.92 7.30
CA TYR A 36 0.79 5.95 7.80
C TYR A 36 0.96 4.57 7.17
N LEU A 37 1.14 4.51 5.86
CA LEU A 37 1.23 3.26 5.10
C LEU A 37 2.57 2.55 5.24
N GLN A 38 3.66 3.26 5.54
CA GLN A 38 5.00 2.69 5.60
C GLN A 38 5.07 1.42 6.45
N LEU A 39 5.66 0.36 5.90
CA LEU A 39 5.85 -0.91 6.60
C LEU A 39 7.21 -1.00 7.31
N LYS A 40 8.06 0.03 7.21
CA LYS A 40 9.38 0.14 7.87
C LYS A 40 10.27 -1.12 7.74
N GLY A 41 10.26 -1.73 6.57
CA GLY A 41 11.03 -2.94 6.29
C GLY A 41 10.45 -4.23 6.89
N ALA A 42 9.28 -4.17 7.51
CA ALA A 42 8.55 -5.35 8.00
C ALA A 42 7.85 -6.12 6.86
N VAL A 43 8.42 -6.10 5.65
CA VAL A 43 7.98 -6.97 4.57
C VAL A 43 8.44 -8.38 4.92
N GLY A 44 7.49 -9.26 5.21
CA GLY A 44 7.77 -10.62 5.60
C GLY A 44 8.64 -11.32 4.55
N LYS A 45 9.82 -11.74 4.97
CA LYS A 45 10.70 -12.62 4.20
C LYS A 45 10.00 -13.95 3.86
N GLU A 46 8.90 -14.25 4.54
CA GLU A 46 8.16 -15.51 4.45
C GLU A 46 7.23 -15.60 3.24
N THR A 47 6.83 -14.48 2.63
CA THR A 47 5.85 -14.49 1.53
C THR A 47 6.43 -14.82 0.15
N PHE A 48 7.74 -14.95 -0.01
CA PHE A 48 8.37 -15.08 -1.33
C PHE A 48 8.73 -16.49 -1.79
N GLY A 49 8.61 -17.52 -0.95
CA GLY A 49 9.07 -18.86 -1.29
C GLY A 49 7.95 -19.88 -1.47
N PHE A 50 7.65 -20.55 -0.39
CA PHE A 50 6.73 -21.71 -0.35
C PHE A 50 5.27 -21.32 -0.63
N ASP A 51 4.87 -20.10 -0.30
CA ASP A 51 3.49 -19.63 -0.40
C ASP A 51 3.11 -19.09 -1.78
N ARG A 52 4.03 -19.11 -2.74
CA ARG A 52 3.77 -18.60 -4.10
C ARG A 52 2.60 -19.30 -4.78
N TYR A 53 2.43 -20.59 -4.53
CA TYR A 53 1.31 -21.37 -5.08
C TYR A 53 -0.02 -20.96 -4.44
N MET A 54 -0.07 -20.86 -3.13
CA MET A 54 -1.27 -20.43 -2.39
C MET A 54 -1.68 -19.01 -2.79
N ASN A 55 -0.71 -18.13 -2.91
CA ASN A 55 -0.92 -16.77 -3.41
C ASN A 55 -1.52 -16.76 -4.82
N GLN A 56 -1.02 -17.60 -5.73
CA GLN A 56 -1.55 -17.67 -7.10
C GLN A 56 -2.99 -18.16 -7.14
N VAL A 57 -3.34 -19.18 -6.36
CA VAL A 57 -4.70 -19.70 -6.26
C VAL A 57 -5.64 -18.63 -5.73
N PHE A 58 -5.25 -17.94 -4.65
CA PHE A 58 -6.02 -16.88 -4.06
C PHE A 58 -6.28 -15.73 -5.06
N TYR A 59 -5.23 -15.17 -5.67
CA TYR A 59 -5.35 -14.04 -6.61
C TYR A 59 -6.06 -14.38 -7.92
N ARG A 60 -6.24 -15.66 -8.25
CA ARG A 60 -7.05 -16.12 -9.40
C ARG A 60 -8.51 -16.38 -9.03
N SER A 61 -8.85 -16.44 -7.75
CA SER A 61 -10.19 -16.73 -7.29
C SER A 61 -11.19 -15.66 -7.74
N GLN A 62 -12.44 -16.09 -7.95
CA GLN A 62 -13.52 -15.16 -8.30
C GLN A 62 -13.81 -14.19 -7.15
N ARG A 63 -13.67 -14.65 -5.91
CA ARG A 63 -13.87 -13.85 -4.71
C ARG A 63 -12.88 -12.69 -4.66
N TRP A 64 -11.60 -12.95 -4.88
CA TRP A 64 -10.58 -11.88 -4.99
C TRP A 64 -10.89 -10.89 -6.11
N LYS A 65 -11.25 -11.38 -7.29
CA LYS A 65 -11.56 -10.51 -8.44
C LYS A 65 -12.70 -9.55 -8.11
N SER A 66 -13.76 -10.04 -7.47
CA SER A 66 -14.91 -9.19 -7.06
C SER A 66 -14.50 -8.12 -6.05
N ILE A 67 -13.69 -8.48 -5.06
CA ILE A 67 -13.17 -7.52 -4.06
C ILE A 67 -12.25 -6.49 -4.73
N ARG A 68 -11.34 -6.96 -5.58
CA ARG A 68 -10.45 -6.09 -6.36
C ARG A 68 -11.23 -5.06 -7.17
N ASP A 69 -12.24 -5.50 -7.90
CA ASP A 69 -13.06 -4.60 -8.73
C ASP A 69 -13.82 -3.60 -7.88
N PHE A 70 -14.36 -4.03 -6.74
CA PHE A 70 -14.99 -3.15 -5.77
C PHE A 70 -14.04 -2.05 -5.28
N VAL A 71 -12.82 -2.42 -4.88
CA VAL A 71 -11.82 -1.47 -4.38
C VAL A 71 -11.43 -0.46 -5.47
N ILE A 72 -11.23 -0.91 -6.71
CA ILE A 72 -10.93 -0.03 -7.85
C ILE A 72 -12.03 1.00 -8.07
N VAL A 73 -13.29 0.58 -8.02
CA VAL A 73 -14.44 1.48 -8.21
C VAL A 73 -14.55 2.46 -7.03
N ARG A 74 -14.42 1.98 -5.79
CA ARG A 74 -14.44 2.83 -4.60
C ARG A 74 -13.39 3.93 -4.65
N ASP A 75 -12.18 3.58 -5.08
CA ASP A 75 -11.03 4.49 -5.12
C ASP A 75 -10.98 5.30 -6.44
N ASN A 76 -12.00 5.17 -7.31
CA ASN A 76 -12.09 5.82 -8.62
C ASN A 76 -10.87 5.54 -9.53
N GLY A 77 -10.21 4.40 -9.37
CA GLY A 77 -8.97 4.07 -10.08
C GLY A 77 -7.80 5.01 -9.79
N CYS A 78 -7.84 5.71 -8.64
CA CYS A 78 -6.81 6.64 -8.22
C CYS A 78 -5.83 5.96 -7.26
N ASP A 79 -4.60 6.48 -7.21
CA ASP A 79 -3.59 6.03 -6.25
C ASP A 79 -3.84 6.70 -4.89
N LEU A 80 -4.36 5.95 -3.92
CA LEU A 80 -4.65 6.47 -2.59
C LEU A 80 -3.42 6.54 -1.67
N GLY A 81 -2.34 5.88 -2.03
CA GLY A 81 -1.08 5.93 -1.27
C GLY A 81 -0.18 7.10 -1.67
N ALA A 82 -0.49 7.75 -2.80
CA ALA A 82 0.13 8.98 -3.26
C ALA A 82 -0.88 10.14 -3.16
N ASP A 83 -0.98 11.00 -4.13
CA ASP A 83 -1.75 12.23 -4.11
C ASP A 83 -3.16 12.13 -4.71
N GLY A 84 -3.67 10.92 -4.88
CA GLY A 84 -5.01 10.67 -5.41
C GLY A 84 -5.14 10.79 -6.93
N TYR A 85 -4.03 10.80 -7.68
CA TYR A 85 -4.08 10.85 -9.14
C TYR A 85 -4.61 9.56 -9.76
N THR A 86 -5.31 9.71 -10.88
CA THR A 86 -5.78 8.59 -11.69
C THR A 86 -4.60 7.75 -12.19
N ILE A 87 -4.73 6.44 -12.03
CA ILE A 87 -3.71 5.48 -12.49
C ILE A 87 -3.92 5.21 -13.98
N HIS A 88 -2.96 5.61 -14.81
CA HIS A 88 -2.98 5.41 -16.26
C HIS A 88 -2.29 4.11 -16.72
N GLY A 89 -2.18 3.14 -15.88
CA GLY A 89 -1.53 1.88 -16.20
C GLY A 89 -2.09 0.73 -15.39
N ARG A 90 -1.21 -0.19 -15.02
CA ARG A 90 -1.60 -1.31 -14.20
C ARG A 90 -1.95 -0.84 -12.78
N ILE A 91 -3.18 -1.09 -12.36
CA ILE A 91 -3.65 -0.87 -11.00
C ILE A 91 -3.25 -2.06 -10.14
N LEU A 92 -2.61 -1.80 -9.01
CA LEU A 92 -2.35 -2.77 -7.96
C LEU A 92 -3.30 -2.56 -6.79
N ILE A 93 -3.71 -3.65 -6.16
CA ILE A 93 -4.38 -3.60 -4.87
C ILE A 93 -3.34 -3.87 -3.79
N HIS A 94 -3.17 -2.91 -2.90
CA HIS A 94 -2.23 -2.99 -1.79
C HIS A 94 -2.96 -3.38 -0.50
N HIS A 95 -2.46 -4.43 0.16
CA HIS A 95 -2.86 -4.78 1.51
C HIS A 95 -2.12 -3.86 2.48
N MET A 96 -2.84 -3.00 3.19
CA MET A 96 -2.23 -2.02 4.10
C MET A 96 -1.59 -2.66 5.33
N ASN A 97 -2.03 -3.86 5.68
CA ASN A 97 -1.47 -4.65 6.76
C ASN A 97 -0.67 -5.83 6.20
N PRO A 98 0.47 -6.21 6.82
CA PRO A 98 1.23 -7.38 6.40
C PRO A 98 0.39 -8.65 6.41
N ILE A 99 0.45 -9.41 5.33
CA ILE A 99 -0.26 -10.68 5.17
C ILE A 99 0.68 -11.83 5.51
N THR A 100 0.19 -12.77 6.28
CA THR A 100 0.89 -13.99 6.68
C THR A 100 0.33 -15.22 5.95
N SER A 101 1.08 -16.33 5.96
CA SER A 101 0.59 -17.62 5.44
C SER A 101 -0.70 -18.05 6.12
N LYS A 102 -0.82 -17.79 7.42
CA LYS A 102 -2.02 -18.11 8.20
C LYS A 102 -3.24 -17.33 7.70
N ASP A 103 -3.07 -16.08 7.29
CA ASP A 103 -4.15 -15.27 6.73
C ASP A 103 -4.67 -15.88 5.43
N LEU A 104 -3.78 -16.43 4.59
CA LEU A 104 -4.16 -17.14 3.37
C LEU A 104 -4.90 -18.45 3.65
N GLU A 105 -4.44 -19.23 4.63
CA GLU A 105 -5.07 -20.50 5.01
C GLU A 105 -6.46 -20.31 5.62
N THR A 106 -6.63 -19.27 6.44
CA THR A 106 -7.89 -19.00 7.15
C THR A 106 -8.81 -18.06 6.39
N GLU A 107 -8.39 -17.54 5.22
CA GLU A 107 -9.09 -16.47 4.50
C GLU A 107 -9.45 -15.31 5.43
N SER A 108 -8.45 -14.81 6.14
CA SER A 108 -8.66 -13.77 7.16
C SER A 108 -9.28 -12.50 6.57
N ASP A 109 -9.88 -11.71 7.42
CA ASP A 109 -10.51 -10.42 7.05
C ASP A 109 -9.52 -9.45 6.38
N PHE A 110 -8.23 -9.51 6.75
CA PHE A 110 -7.19 -8.69 6.15
C PHE A 110 -6.99 -8.93 4.65
N LEU A 111 -7.34 -10.12 4.14
CA LEU A 111 -7.22 -10.45 2.72
C LEU A 111 -8.36 -9.92 1.86
N LEU A 112 -9.57 -9.95 2.39
CA LEU A 112 -10.80 -9.84 1.60
C LEU A 112 -11.70 -8.67 2.00
N ASN A 113 -11.44 -8.06 3.16
CA ASN A 113 -12.20 -6.89 3.56
C ASN A 113 -11.66 -5.64 2.86
N PRO A 114 -12.47 -4.94 2.06
CA PRO A 114 -12.08 -3.69 1.40
C PRO A 114 -11.52 -2.62 2.34
N GLU A 115 -11.88 -2.65 3.62
CA GLU A 115 -11.36 -1.72 4.63
C GLU A 115 -9.84 -1.79 4.80
N TYR A 116 -9.21 -2.92 4.43
CA TYR A 116 -7.76 -3.12 4.54
C TYR A 116 -7.03 -3.07 3.21
N LEU A 117 -7.73 -2.66 2.16
CA LEU A 117 -7.23 -2.66 0.78
C LEU A 117 -7.34 -1.26 0.16
N ILE A 118 -6.34 -0.89 -0.65
CA ILE A 118 -6.36 0.35 -1.44
C ILE A 118 -5.79 0.12 -2.84
N THR A 119 -6.16 0.98 -3.78
CA THR A 119 -5.51 1.04 -5.09
C THR A 119 -4.21 1.83 -5.03
N THR A 120 -3.19 1.32 -5.69
CA THR A 120 -1.89 1.99 -5.83
C THR A 120 -1.31 1.76 -7.23
N THR A 121 -0.37 2.64 -7.62
CA THR A 121 0.56 2.35 -8.71
C THR A 121 1.62 1.36 -8.24
N HIS A 122 2.31 0.74 -9.19
CA HIS A 122 3.47 -0.11 -8.87
C HIS A 122 4.57 0.69 -8.14
N ARG A 123 4.74 1.95 -8.49
CA ARG A 123 5.72 2.85 -7.88
C ARG A 123 5.40 3.12 -6.41
N THR A 124 4.16 3.54 -6.12
CA THR A 124 3.70 3.77 -4.74
C THR A 124 3.74 2.50 -3.91
N HIS A 125 3.31 1.37 -4.48
CA HIS A 125 3.38 0.07 -3.83
C HIS A 125 4.80 -0.27 -3.38
N ASN A 126 5.78 -0.10 -4.28
CA ASN A 126 7.19 -0.36 -3.96
C ASN A 126 7.74 0.64 -2.93
N ALA A 127 7.38 1.92 -3.04
CA ALA A 127 7.80 2.93 -2.07
C ALA A 127 7.36 2.56 -0.64
N ILE A 128 6.11 2.12 -0.48
CA ILE A 128 5.57 1.67 0.81
C ILE A 128 6.32 0.44 1.33
N HIS A 129 6.53 -0.56 0.47
CA HIS A 129 7.16 -1.82 0.87
C HIS A 129 8.63 -1.66 1.21
N TYR A 130 9.37 -0.90 0.42
CA TYR A 130 10.82 -0.72 0.61
C TYR A 130 11.17 0.48 1.48
N GLY A 131 10.20 1.36 1.79
CA GLY A 131 10.44 2.59 2.52
C GLY A 131 11.26 3.61 1.73
N ASP A 132 11.19 3.56 0.40
CA ASP A 132 11.97 4.42 -0.50
C ASP A 132 11.09 5.54 -1.09
N GLU A 133 11.14 6.69 -0.46
CA GLU A 133 10.40 7.89 -0.90
C GLU A 133 10.84 8.40 -2.27
N SER A 134 12.05 8.07 -2.71
CA SER A 134 12.55 8.50 -4.02
C SER A 134 11.76 7.88 -5.19
N LEU A 135 11.06 6.78 -4.94
CA LEU A 135 10.17 6.14 -5.91
C LEU A 135 8.85 6.91 -6.11
N LEU A 136 8.51 7.83 -5.22
CA LEU A 136 7.29 8.62 -5.30
C LEU A 136 7.48 9.78 -6.30
N LEU A 137 6.35 10.21 -6.87
CA LEU A 137 6.34 11.42 -7.68
C LEU A 137 6.48 12.62 -6.72
N THR A 138 7.67 13.20 -6.70
CA THR A 138 7.88 14.51 -6.08
C THR A 138 7.25 15.61 -6.93
N ALA A 139 7.21 16.84 -6.42
CA ALA A 139 6.63 18.00 -7.09
C ALA A 139 6.94 18.05 -8.60
N PRO A 140 6.02 18.56 -9.43
CA PRO A 140 6.23 18.66 -10.87
C PRO A 140 7.58 19.32 -11.16
N ALA A 141 8.40 18.67 -11.98
CA ALA A 141 9.64 19.26 -12.46
C ALA A 141 9.32 20.56 -13.20
N GLU A 142 10.12 21.59 -12.95
CA GLU A 142 10.00 22.86 -13.65
C GLU A 142 10.12 22.63 -15.16
N ARG A 143 9.09 23.01 -15.91
CA ARG A 143 9.07 22.77 -17.35
C ARG A 143 10.04 23.70 -18.05
N SER A 144 10.92 23.15 -18.87
CA SER A 144 11.75 23.92 -19.79
C SER A 144 10.98 24.20 -21.08
N MET A 145 11.40 25.24 -21.81
CA MET A 145 10.82 25.56 -23.11
C MET A 145 11.00 24.45 -24.15
N TYR A 146 11.80 23.43 -23.87
CA TYR A 146 12.13 22.33 -24.78
C TYR A 146 11.40 21.02 -24.43
N ASP A 147 10.61 20.97 -23.36
CA ASP A 147 9.95 19.75 -22.89
C ASP A 147 8.99 19.14 -23.92
N THR A 148 8.49 19.94 -24.84
CA THR A 148 7.63 19.51 -25.94
C THR A 148 8.41 19.11 -27.20
N CYS A 149 9.73 19.20 -27.18
CA CYS A 149 10.61 18.90 -28.30
C CYS A 149 11.49 17.68 -28.02
N PRO A 150 10.97 16.45 -28.09
CA PRO A 150 11.70 15.23 -27.70
C PRO A 150 12.93 14.94 -28.59
N TRP A 151 13.05 15.61 -29.73
CA TRP A 151 14.19 15.49 -30.64
C TRP A 151 15.34 16.47 -30.34
N LYS A 152 15.13 17.47 -29.50
CA LYS A 152 16.21 18.33 -29.01
C LYS A 152 16.80 17.70 -27.76
N ARG A 153 17.81 16.88 -27.95
CA ARG A 153 18.67 16.44 -26.85
C ARG A 153 19.71 17.52 -26.58
N ASN A 154 19.81 17.94 -25.32
CA ASN A 154 20.94 18.73 -24.84
C ASN A 154 22.21 17.93 -24.86
#